data_ab90fd88ff35d3d23235f0256577c27b
#
_entry.id   ab90fd88ff35d3d23235f0256577c27b
#
_cell.length_a   1.000
_cell.length_b   1.000
_cell.length_c   1.000
_cell.angle_alpha   90.00
_cell.angle_beta   90.00
_cell.angle_gamma   90.00
#
_symmetry.space_group_name_H-M   'P 1'
#
loop_
_entity.id
_entity.type
_entity.pdbx_description
1 polymer ?
#
loop_
_entity_poly.entity_id
_entity_poly.type
_entity_poly.pdbx_seq_one_letter_code
_entity_poly.pdbx_strand_id
1 'polypeptide(L)'
;NVARDGGATIVDGNERVLRARLSDAKFFWDQDRKVRLEDRLPALTNIVFHAKLGTQAERVARIAKLAVEIAGHVPGADRGLVEQAALLCKADLVTGMVGEFPELQGLIGGKYLLAEGEPRPVALAVQEHYLPRGAGDGLPTSAAGAVVALAERLELLLSIYSKGERPTGSSDP
;
A
#
# COMPACT_ATOMS: atom_id res chain seq x y z
N ASN A 1 9.51 37.43 -4.12
CA ASN A 1 10.50 37.92 -3.15
C ASN A 1 11.84 37.31 -3.47
N VAL A 2 12.74 38.09 -4.03
CA VAL A 2 14.13 37.68 -4.20
C VAL A 2 14.78 37.90 -2.83
N ALA A 3 15.27 36.80 -2.20
CA ALA A 3 15.97 36.91 -0.94
C ALA A 3 17.24 37.75 -1.09
N ARG A 4 17.53 38.64 -0.12
CA ARG A 4 18.69 39.55 -0.15
C ARG A 4 20.03 38.80 -0.18
N ASP A 5 20.02 37.51 0.23
CA ASP A 5 21.18 36.61 0.29
C ASP A 5 21.26 35.61 -0.87
N GLY A 6 20.54 35.85 -1.96
CA GLY A 6 20.45 34.93 -3.09
C GLY A 6 19.74 33.63 -2.79
N GLY A 7 19.01 33.55 -1.65
CA GLY A 7 18.25 32.36 -1.23
C GLY A 7 19.00 31.42 -0.26
N ALA A 8 20.20 31.76 0.17
CA ALA A 8 21.03 30.91 1.05
C ALA A 8 20.29 30.49 2.34
N THR A 9 19.63 31.43 3.01
CA THR A 9 18.84 31.14 4.22
C THR A 9 17.66 30.19 3.95
N ILE A 10 17.02 30.31 2.79
CA ILE A 10 15.91 29.42 2.38
C ILE A 10 16.45 28.01 2.12
N VAL A 11 17.59 27.91 1.45
CA VAL A 11 18.23 26.61 1.17
C VAL A 11 18.62 25.92 2.48
N ASP A 12 19.31 26.62 3.40
CA ASP A 12 19.69 26.08 4.71
C ASP A 12 18.46 25.61 5.52
N GLY A 13 17.40 26.41 5.53
CA GLY A 13 16.15 26.03 6.19
C GLY A 13 15.52 24.78 5.58
N ASN A 14 15.45 24.68 4.26
CA ASN A 14 14.92 23.52 3.57
C ASN A 14 15.79 22.27 3.78
N GLU A 15 17.10 22.40 3.73
CA GLU A 15 18.03 21.29 4.01
C GLU A 15 17.86 20.76 5.45
N ARG A 16 17.64 21.64 6.42
CA ARG A 16 17.39 21.24 7.81
C ARG A 16 16.10 20.41 7.92
N VAL A 17 15.02 20.85 7.28
CA VAL A 17 13.76 20.13 7.25
C VAL A 17 13.94 18.76 6.56
N LEU A 18 14.61 18.70 5.42
CA LEU A 18 14.88 17.45 4.71
C LEU A 18 15.72 16.48 5.56
N ARG A 19 16.77 16.99 6.23
CA ARG A 19 17.57 16.13 7.12
C ARG A 19 16.74 15.55 8.27
N ALA A 20 15.85 16.34 8.87
CA ALA A 20 14.96 15.86 9.91
C ALA A 20 14.03 14.76 9.38
N ARG A 21 13.34 14.99 8.26
CA ARG A 21 12.45 14.00 7.63
C ARG A 21 13.19 12.70 7.23
N LEU A 22 14.41 12.81 6.69
CA LEU A 22 15.24 11.64 6.36
C LEU A 22 15.69 10.88 7.62
N SER A 23 15.96 11.59 8.72
CA SER A 23 16.29 10.97 10.00
C SER A 23 15.11 10.19 10.55
N ASP A 24 13.89 10.74 10.49
CA ASP A 24 12.66 10.08 10.90
C ASP A 24 12.39 8.85 10.04
N ALA A 25 12.50 8.98 8.73
CA ALA A 25 12.33 7.84 7.81
C ALA A 25 13.34 6.72 8.09
N LYS A 26 14.62 7.07 8.35
CA LYS A 26 15.62 6.08 8.71
C LYS A 26 15.30 5.40 10.04
N PHE A 27 14.84 6.16 11.04
CA PHE A 27 14.43 5.61 12.33
C PHE A 27 13.30 4.58 12.16
N PHE A 28 12.22 4.93 11.46
CA PHE A 28 11.11 4.00 11.23
C PHE A 28 11.52 2.80 10.38
N TRP A 29 12.35 3.00 9.36
CA TRP A 29 12.91 1.89 8.57
C TRP A 29 13.63 0.87 9.46
N ASP A 30 14.50 1.34 10.36
CA ASP A 30 15.26 0.48 11.25
C ASP A 30 14.39 -0.18 12.33
N GLN A 31 13.34 0.50 12.81
CA GLN A 31 12.42 -0.05 13.81
C GLN A 31 11.46 -1.08 13.20
N ASP A 32 10.85 -0.75 12.08
CA ASP A 32 9.84 -1.59 11.45
C ASP A 32 10.42 -2.94 11.00
N ARG A 33 11.66 -2.97 10.55
CA ARG A 33 12.36 -4.19 10.13
C ARG A 33 12.69 -5.18 11.26
N LYS A 34 12.46 -4.81 12.51
CA LYS A 34 12.63 -5.74 13.64
C LYS A 34 11.53 -6.79 13.73
N VAL A 35 10.40 -6.56 13.07
CA VAL A 35 9.25 -7.45 13.04
C VAL A 35 8.89 -7.66 11.58
N ARG A 36 8.77 -8.91 11.14
CA ARG A 36 8.39 -9.22 9.76
C ARG A 36 7.00 -8.68 9.43
N LEU A 37 6.79 -8.35 8.17
CA LEU A 37 5.52 -7.82 7.71
C LEU A 37 4.37 -8.82 7.92
N GLU A 38 4.63 -10.11 7.72
CA GLU A 38 3.68 -11.19 7.94
C GLU A 38 3.21 -11.25 9.41
N ASP A 39 4.12 -11.07 10.36
CA ASP A 39 3.82 -11.11 11.79
C ASP A 39 2.93 -9.92 12.24
N ARG A 40 2.78 -8.92 11.39
CA ARG A 40 1.94 -7.74 11.63
C ARG A 40 0.49 -7.92 11.18
N LEU A 41 0.17 -8.94 10.39
CA LEU A 41 -1.17 -9.17 9.86
C LEU A 41 -2.27 -9.20 10.95
N PRO A 42 -2.06 -9.83 12.13
CA PRO A 42 -3.07 -9.80 13.19
C PRO A 42 -3.46 -8.38 13.63
N ALA A 43 -2.55 -7.41 13.56
CA ALA A 43 -2.83 -6.04 13.95
C ALA A 43 -3.81 -5.31 13.01
N LEU A 44 -4.02 -5.80 11.79
CA LEU A 44 -5.02 -5.27 10.87
C LEU A 44 -6.47 -5.45 11.38
N THR A 45 -6.71 -6.32 12.34
CA THR A 45 -8.01 -6.46 13.02
C THR A 45 -8.38 -5.22 13.82
N ASN A 46 -7.40 -4.42 14.23
CA ASN A 46 -7.60 -3.20 15.00
C ASN A 46 -7.88 -1.97 14.12
N ILE A 47 -7.74 -2.09 12.81
CA ILE A 47 -8.00 -1.01 11.85
C ILE A 47 -9.38 -1.23 11.26
N VAL A 48 -10.33 -0.36 11.58
CA VAL A 48 -11.66 -0.35 10.96
C VAL A 48 -11.50 0.16 9.52
N PHE A 49 -11.89 -0.68 8.55
CA PHE A 49 -11.95 -0.25 7.15
C PHE A 49 -13.19 0.60 6.91
N HIS A 50 -14.34 0.09 7.35
CA HIS A 50 -15.61 0.78 7.23
C HIS A 50 -16.59 0.21 8.27
N ALA A 51 -17.42 1.09 8.88
CA ALA A 51 -18.31 0.70 9.98
C ALA A 51 -19.24 -0.49 9.67
N LYS A 52 -19.67 -0.62 8.39
CA LYS A 52 -20.56 -1.70 7.93
C LYS A 52 -19.85 -2.84 7.21
N LEU A 53 -18.55 -2.73 6.97
CA LEU A 53 -17.77 -3.68 6.16
C LEU A 53 -16.66 -4.38 6.96
N GLY A 54 -16.47 -3.94 8.22
CA GLY A 54 -15.53 -4.55 9.13
C GLY A 54 -14.12 -3.97 9.08
N THR A 55 -13.15 -4.79 9.43
CA THR A 55 -11.75 -4.44 9.62
C THR A 55 -10.92 -4.57 8.34
N GLN A 56 -9.70 -4.04 8.37
CA GLN A 56 -8.73 -4.25 7.27
C GLN A 56 -8.34 -5.73 7.13
N ALA A 57 -8.30 -6.50 8.23
CA ALA A 57 -8.03 -7.93 8.16
C ALA A 57 -9.12 -8.68 7.37
N GLU A 58 -10.39 -8.38 7.63
CA GLU A 58 -11.53 -8.96 6.87
C GLU A 58 -11.49 -8.53 5.41
N ARG A 59 -11.13 -7.27 5.14
CA ARG A 59 -10.97 -6.76 3.77
C ARG A 59 -9.85 -7.50 3.03
N VAL A 60 -8.69 -7.67 3.64
CA VAL A 60 -7.55 -8.40 3.05
C VAL A 60 -7.94 -9.83 2.72
N ALA A 61 -8.69 -10.51 3.58
CA ALA A 61 -9.18 -11.87 3.30
C ALA A 61 -10.10 -11.91 2.06
N ARG A 62 -10.97 -10.90 1.87
CA ARG A 62 -11.81 -10.80 0.68
C ARG A 62 -10.99 -10.50 -0.59
N ILE A 63 -10.00 -9.58 -0.49
CA ILE A 63 -9.07 -9.29 -1.59
C ILE A 63 -8.32 -10.55 -2.01
N ALA A 64 -7.77 -11.31 -1.07
CA ALA A 64 -6.99 -12.51 -1.36
C ALA A 64 -7.84 -13.57 -2.07
N LYS A 65 -9.06 -13.83 -1.58
CA LYS A 65 -9.99 -14.76 -2.23
C LYS A 65 -10.31 -14.34 -3.67
N LEU A 66 -10.63 -13.08 -3.88
CA LEU A 66 -10.94 -12.55 -5.21
C LEU A 66 -9.72 -12.58 -6.13
N ALA A 67 -8.53 -12.25 -5.61
CA ALA A 67 -7.30 -12.28 -6.38
C ALA A 67 -6.95 -13.69 -6.88
N VAL A 68 -7.12 -14.71 -6.05
CA VAL A 68 -6.90 -16.12 -6.44
C VAL A 68 -7.86 -16.56 -7.55
N GLU A 69 -9.12 -16.15 -7.49
CA GLU A 69 -10.10 -16.40 -8.56
C GLU A 69 -9.70 -15.72 -9.86
N ILE A 70 -9.38 -14.42 -9.81
CA ILE A 70 -8.96 -13.65 -10.98
C ILE A 70 -7.67 -14.25 -11.59
N ALA A 71 -6.71 -14.68 -10.77
CA ALA A 71 -5.47 -15.28 -11.23
C ALA A 71 -5.68 -16.52 -12.12
N GLY A 72 -6.77 -17.25 -11.90
CA GLY A 72 -7.14 -18.39 -12.73
C GLY A 72 -7.51 -18.03 -14.18
N HIS A 73 -7.81 -16.77 -14.44
CA HIS A 73 -8.20 -16.24 -15.76
C HIS A 73 -7.12 -15.38 -16.40
N VAL A 74 -6.02 -15.10 -15.72
CA VAL A 74 -4.94 -14.23 -16.20
C VAL A 74 -3.71 -15.07 -16.56
N PRO A 75 -3.34 -15.17 -17.86
CA PRO A 75 -2.16 -15.89 -18.27
C PRO A 75 -0.89 -15.36 -17.58
N GLY A 76 -0.07 -16.27 -17.06
CA GLY A 76 1.19 -15.93 -16.38
C GLY A 76 1.04 -15.47 -14.92
N ALA A 77 -0.17 -15.43 -14.37
CA ALA A 77 -0.40 -15.17 -12.95
C ALA A 77 -0.26 -16.48 -12.15
N ASP A 78 0.76 -16.56 -11.30
CA ASP A 78 0.92 -17.65 -10.34
C ASP A 78 0.00 -17.44 -9.15
N ARG A 79 -0.91 -18.38 -8.90
CA ARG A 79 -1.91 -18.28 -7.83
C ARG A 79 -1.32 -18.16 -6.44
N GLY A 80 -0.23 -18.90 -6.16
CA GLY A 80 0.43 -18.87 -4.86
C GLY A 80 1.09 -17.51 -4.58
N LEU A 81 1.80 -16.96 -5.56
CA LEU A 81 2.41 -15.64 -5.45
C LEU A 81 1.35 -14.53 -5.35
N VAL A 82 0.24 -14.66 -6.08
CA VAL A 82 -0.90 -13.72 -6.01
C VAL A 82 -1.55 -13.76 -4.63
N GLU A 83 -1.82 -14.94 -4.08
CA GLU A 83 -2.41 -15.11 -2.75
C GLU A 83 -1.52 -14.48 -1.68
N GLN A 84 -0.23 -14.81 -1.68
CA GLN A 84 0.73 -14.24 -0.73
C GLN A 84 0.79 -12.71 -0.84
N ALA A 85 0.87 -12.17 -2.05
CA ALA A 85 0.90 -10.73 -2.26
C ALA A 85 -0.41 -10.04 -1.79
N ALA A 86 -1.56 -10.64 -2.08
CA ALA A 86 -2.85 -10.11 -1.67
C ALA A 86 -3.02 -10.11 -0.14
N LEU A 87 -2.54 -11.14 0.56
CA LEU A 87 -2.55 -11.20 2.02
C LEU A 87 -1.65 -10.12 2.65
N LEU A 88 -0.54 -9.80 2.01
CA LEU A 88 0.46 -8.85 2.53
C LEU A 88 0.24 -7.40 2.06
N CYS A 89 -0.64 -7.15 1.10
CA CYS A 89 -0.73 -5.85 0.41
C CYS A 89 -1.13 -4.66 1.31
N LYS A 90 -1.70 -4.91 2.49
CA LYS A 90 -2.06 -3.89 3.48
C LYS A 90 -1.30 -4.02 4.80
N ALA A 91 -0.32 -4.94 4.88
CA ALA A 91 0.41 -5.18 6.12
C ALA A 91 1.27 -4.00 6.57
N ASP A 92 1.65 -3.12 5.65
CA ASP A 92 2.41 -1.90 5.94
C ASP A 92 1.59 -0.81 6.63
N LEU A 93 0.26 -0.89 6.62
CA LEU A 93 -0.62 0.07 7.31
C LEU A 93 -0.38 0.14 8.83
N VAL A 94 0.17 -0.91 9.42
CA VAL A 94 0.49 -0.97 10.86
C VAL A 94 1.97 -0.71 11.17
N THR A 95 2.71 -0.19 10.21
CA THR A 95 4.12 0.18 10.38
C THR A 95 4.25 1.63 10.85
N GLY A 96 5.32 1.91 11.59
CA GLY A 96 5.65 3.29 11.97
C GLY A 96 5.92 4.18 10.77
N MET A 97 6.54 3.63 9.73
CA MET A 97 6.80 4.34 8.49
C MET A 97 5.50 4.87 7.84
N VAL A 98 4.48 4.04 7.69
CA VAL A 98 3.20 4.47 7.09
C VAL A 98 2.44 5.40 8.03
N GLY A 99 2.59 5.24 9.34
CA GLY A 99 2.03 6.17 10.32
C GLY A 99 2.58 7.60 10.17
N GLU A 100 3.87 7.75 9.87
CA GLU A 100 4.54 9.05 9.67
C GLU A 100 4.48 9.55 8.21
N PHE A 101 4.53 8.62 7.24
CA PHE A 101 4.54 8.89 5.80
C PHE A 101 3.43 8.10 5.09
N PRO A 102 2.15 8.52 5.21
CA PRO A 102 1.02 7.76 4.65
C PRO A 102 1.09 7.58 3.12
N GLU A 103 1.76 8.50 2.42
CA GLU A 103 1.97 8.44 0.98
C GLU A 103 2.84 7.26 0.52
N LEU A 104 3.57 6.63 1.44
CA LEU A 104 4.42 5.47 1.15
C LEU A 104 3.67 4.12 1.19
N GLN A 105 2.36 4.11 1.47
CA GLN A 105 1.57 2.89 1.48
C GLN A 105 1.76 2.08 0.20
N GLY A 106 1.89 0.77 0.35
CA GLY A 106 2.17 -0.17 -0.73
C GLY A 106 3.65 -0.15 -1.15
N LEU A 107 4.20 1.02 -1.45
CA LEU A 107 5.61 1.15 -1.84
C LEU A 107 6.54 0.60 -0.76
N ILE A 108 6.34 1.04 0.48
CA ILE A 108 7.21 0.64 1.60
C ILE A 108 6.98 -0.82 2.00
N GLY A 109 5.74 -1.31 1.89
CA GLY A 109 5.43 -2.73 2.10
C GLY A 109 6.25 -3.63 1.20
N GLY A 110 6.29 -3.34 -0.12
CA GLY A 110 7.15 -4.08 -1.04
C GLY A 110 8.63 -3.96 -0.73
N LYS A 111 9.11 -2.81 -0.24
CA LYS A 111 10.51 -2.65 0.18
C LYS A 111 10.86 -3.48 1.42
N TYR A 112 9.96 -3.54 2.40
CA TYR A 112 10.15 -4.41 3.57
C TYR A 112 10.21 -5.87 3.16
N LEU A 113 9.30 -6.36 2.32
CA LEU A 113 9.30 -7.74 1.83
C LEU A 113 10.59 -8.09 1.11
N LEU A 114 11.13 -7.21 0.28
CA LEU A 114 12.44 -7.43 -0.35
C LEU A 114 13.57 -7.51 0.69
N ALA A 115 13.55 -6.66 1.70
CA ALA A 115 14.56 -6.67 2.76
C ALA A 115 14.45 -7.91 3.69
N GLU A 116 13.27 -8.52 3.76
CA GLU A 116 12.98 -9.76 4.47
C GLU A 116 13.34 -11.02 3.67
N GLY A 117 13.67 -10.86 2.38
CA GLY A 117 14.02 -11.97 1.50
C GLY A 117 12.82 -12.66 0.84
N GLU A 118 11.65 -12.03 0.86
CA GLU A 118 10.46 -12.54 0.18
C GLU A 118 10.64 -12.55 -1.35
N PRO A 119 9.92 -13.42 -2.08
CA PRO A 119 10.01 -13.47 -3.53
C PRO A 119 9.76 -12.12 -4.18
N ARG A 120 10.66 -11.70 -5.07
CA ARG A 120 10.54 -10.42 -5.77
C ARG A 120 9.18 -10.18 -6.43
N PRO A 121 8.52 -11.19 -7.09
CA PRO A 121 7.19 -11.01 -7.65
C PRO A 121 6.13 -10.64 -6.60
N VAL A 122 6.20 -11.21 -5.39
CA VAL A 122 5.31 -10.87 -4.27
C VAL A 122 5.52 -9.44 -3.82
N ALA A 123 6.78 -9.07 -3.55
CA ALA A 123 7.14 -7.72 -3.13
C ALA A 123 6.72 -6.66 -4.16
N LEU A 124 6.93 -6.96 -5.46
CA LEU A 124 6.53 -6.06 -6.55
C LEU A 124 5.00 -5.92 -6.63
N ALA A 125 4.27 -7.02 -6.52
CA ALA A 125 2.80 -6.97 -6.53
C ALA A 125 2.25 -6.16 -5.35
N VAL A 126 2.83 -6.30 -4.16
CA VAL A 126 2.50 -5.46 -2.99
C VAL A 126 2.83 -3.99 -3.26
N GLN A 127 3.97 -3.69 -3.87
CA GLN A 127 4.37 -2.32 -4.18
C GLN A 127 3.42 -1.64 -5.19
N GLU A 128 2.89 -2.40 -6.13
CA GLU A 128 2.13 -1.91 -7.28
C GLU A 128 0.60 -1.99 -7.10
N HIS A 129 0.09 -2.58 -6.01
CA HIS A 129 -1.35 -2.86 -5.89
C HIS A 129 -2.24 -1.60 -5.87
N TYR A 130 -1.68 -0.42 -5.65
CA TYR A 130 -2.40 0.84 -5.78
C TYR A 130 -2.33 1.46 -7.18
N LEU A 131 -1.56 0.88 -8.12
CA LEU A 131 -1.46 1.40 -9.48
C LEU A 131 -2.65 0.97 -10.35
N PRO A 132 -3.11 1.85 -11.25
CA PRO A 132 -2.81 3.29 -11.36
C PRO A 132 -3.54 4.08 -10.27
N ARG A 133 -2.91 5.09 -9.67
CA ARG A 133 -3.55 5.97 -8.68
C ARG A 133 -4.39 7.06 -9.33
N GLY A 134 -4.13 7.34 -10.60
CA GLY A 134 -4.83 8.35 -11.37
C GLY A 134 -4.55 8.25 -12.87
N ALA A 135 -5.20 9.11 -13.64
CA ALA A 135 -4.98 9.20 -15.07
C ALA A 135 -3.52 9.57 -15.38
N GLY A 136 -2.86 8.77 -16.23
CA GLY A 136 -1.45 8.97 -16.60
C GLY A 136 -0.45 8.19 -15.75
N ASP A 137 -0.86 7.55 -14.67
CA ASP A 137 0.00 6.64 -13.92
C ASP A 137 0.36 5.38 -14.73
N GLY A 138 1.52 4.80 -14.41
CA GLY A 138 1.90 3.48 -14.91
C GLY A 138 0.97 2.38 -14.41
N LEU A 139 0.85 1.32 -15.19
CA LEU A 139 0.16 0.10 -14.77
C LEU A 139 1.11 -0.82 -14.00
N PRO A 140 0.59 -1.78 -13.19
CA PRO A 140 1.41 -2.84 -12.64
C PRO A 140 2.19 -3.57 -13.73
N THR A 141 3.45 -3.85 -13.46
CA THR A 141 4.39 -4.40 -14.47
C THR A 141 4.36 -5.93 -14.56
N SER A 142 3.76 -6.59 -13.58
CA SER A 142 3.64 -8.05 -13.52
C SER A 142 2.18 -8.51 -13.54
N ALA A 143 1.95 -9.74 -14.02
CA ALA A 143 0.63 -10.36 -13.97
C ALA A 143 0.09 -10.45 -12.53
N ALA A 144 0.93 -10.83 -11.57
CA ALA A 144 0.55 -10.86 -10.16
C ALA A 144 0.18 -9.46 -9.62
N GLY A 145 0.96 -8.43 -9.95
CA GLY A 145 0.65 -7.05 -9.57
C GLY A 145 -0.66 -6.56 -10.17
N ALA A 146 -0.90 -6.85 -11.45
CA ALA A 146 -2.15 -6.49 -12.12
C ALA A 146 -3.37 -7.18 -11.49
N VAL A 147 -3.26 -8.46 -11.14
CA VAL A 147 -4.32 -9.23 -10.48
C VAL A 147 -4.63 -8.66 -9.10
N VAL A 148 -3.62 -8.40 -8.27
CA VAL A 148 -3.83 -7.85 -6.91
C VAL A 148 -4.41 -6.44 -6.98
N ALA A 149 -3.91 -5.60 -7.89
CA ALA A 149 -4.44 -4.26 -8.10
C ALA A 149 -5.91 -4.26 -8.56
N LEU A 150 -6.28 -5.19 -9.44
CA LEU A 150 -7.67 -5.36 -9.89
C LEU A 150 -8.57 -5.87 -8.77
N ALA A 151 -8.12 -6.89 -8.02
CA ALA A 151 -8.87 -7.47 -6.92
C ALA A 151 -9.14 -6.44 -5.82
N GLU A 152 -8.16 -5.62 -5.48
CA GLU A 152 -8.28 -4.55 -4.49
C GLU A 152 -9.37 -3.53 -4.86
N ARG A 153 -9.41 -3.11 -6.12
CA ARG A 153 -10.41 -2.16 -6.63
C ARG A 153 -11.81 -2.77 -6.73
N LEU A 154 -11.90 -4.00 -7.25
CA LEU A 154 -13.19 -4.69 -7.35
C LEU A 154 -13.77 -4.96 -5.97
N GLU A 155 -12.94 -5.38 -5.01
CA GLU A 155 -13.36 -5.57 -3.62
C GLU A 155 -13.91 -4.28 -3.04
N LEU A 156 -13.19 -3.17 -3.19
CA LEU A 156 -13.63 -1.86 -2.71
C LEU A 156 -14.99 -1.47 -3.31
N LEU A 157 -15.11 -1.48 -4.63
CA LEU A 157 -16.34 -1.09 -5.32
C LEU A 157 -17.51 -1.99 -4.92
N LEU A 158 -17.34 -3.31 -5.01
CA LEU A 158 -18.40 -4.26 -4.69
C LEU A 158 -18.84 -4.16 -3.23
N SER A 159 -17.90 -4.01 -2.31
CA SER A 159 -18.19 -3.87 -0.89
C SER A 159 -18.98 -2.59 -0.58
N ILE A 160 -18.56 -1.44 -1.09
CA ILE A 160 -19.24 -0.15 -0.89
C ILE A 160 -20.63 -0.17 -1.52
N TYR A 161 -20.75 -0.58 -2.80
CA TYR A 161 -22.05 -0.65 -3.47
C TYR A 161 -23.02 -1.65 -2.83
N SER A 162 -22.52 -2.76 -2.27
CA SER A 162 -23.34 -3.74 -1.56
C SER A 162 -24.05 -3.14 -0.33
N LYS A 163 -23.54 -2.04 0.23
CA LYS A 163 -24.14 -1.31 1.36
C LYS A 163 -25.05 -0.16 0.93
N GLY A 164 -25.30 -0.04 -0.37
CA GLY A 164 -26.13 1.02 -0.93
C GLY A 164 -25.44 2.39 -0.97
N GLU A 165 -24.17 2.45 -0.61
CA GLU A 165 -23.37 3.67 -0.68
C GLU A 165 -22.90 3.87 -2.12
N ARG A 166 -23.29 5.00 -2.72
CA ARG A 166 -22.92 5.33 -4.09
C ARG A 166 -22.26 6.71 -4.11
N PRO A 167 -21.14 6.86 -4.85
CA PRO A 167 -20.54 8.17 -5.02
C PRO A 167 -21.57 9.13 -5.62
N THR A 168 -21.60 10.35 -5.11
CA THR A 168 -22.35 11.46 -5.71
C THR A 168 -21.34 12.46 -6.22
N GLY A 169 -21.69 13.28 -7.22
CA GLY A 169 -20.75 14.25 -7.81
C GLY A 169 -20.16 15.26 -6.84
N SER A 170 -20.65 15.32 -5.59
CA SER A 170 -20.18 16.22 -4.54
C SER A 170 -19.64 15.53 -3.30
N SER A 171 -19.80 14.23 -3.17
CA SER A 171 -19.24 13.42 -2.09
C SER A 171 -18.74 12.11 -2.67
N ASP A 172 -17.43 12.00 -2.74
CA ASP A 172 -16.74 10.75 -3.06
C ASP A 172 -16.46 10.05 -1.72
N PRO A 173 -16.91 8.79 -1.55
CA PRO A 173 -16.57 8.02 -0.38
C PRO A 173 -15.10 7.60 -0.36
#